data_90c35226f0f55fe7f5d1de310c3a0766
#
_entry.id   90c35226f0f55fe7f5d1de310c3a0766
#
_cell.length_a   1.000
_cell.length_b   1.000
_cell.length_c   1.000
_cell.angle_alpha   90.00
_cell.angle_beta   90.00
_cell.angle_gamma   90.00
#
_symmetry.space_group_name_H-M   'P 1'
#
loop_
_entity.id
_entity.type
_entity.pdbx_description
1 polymer ?
#
loop_
_entity_poly.entity_id
_entity_poly.type
_entity_poly.pdbx_seq_one_letter_code
_entity_poly.pdbx_strand_id
1 'polypeptide(L)'
;MGKQVFLGGACGGTDWREQIAIPLLERARVTYFNPQLGIGEWTPACEAAEMAAKAAAEVLLYVVADQTRGVAGLAEMAHALGSHRAVALAVADVQPDSCLDGEFPTSAECADLNRGRIFIRSMAAEAGVPVFEDVEGAVAYAIRLIQEKRDGLTMEKVRAVLAEVAFKESHFAVEASKGGFLIELVCEEQDAQTAAPELLHGRKWHVPAAANASDLVRTAFKAVVTWQEHEAREKFLYRGVPVFGPHCDVESLVELGNTAAVR
;
A
#
# COMPACT_ATOMS: atom_id res chain seq x y z
N MET A 1 12.60 13.83 18.24
CA MET A 1 11.58 13.65 17.20
C MET A 1 12.11 12.65 16.17
N GLY A 2 11.29 11.66 15.79
CA GLY A 2 11.64 10.73 14.73
C GLY A 2 11.79 11.44 13.38
N LYS A 3 12.53 10.85 12.45
CA LYS A 3 12.63 11.32 11.07
C LYS A 3 11.35 10.95 10.31
N GLN A 4 10.86 11.83 9.45
CA GLN A 4 9.58 11.63 8.77
C GLN A 4 9.70 10.67 7.58
N VAL A 5 10.80 10.75 6.83
CA VAL A 5 11.04 9.89 5.67
C VAL A 5 12.29 9.04 5.90
N PHE A 6 12.19 7.75 5.61
CA PHE A 6 13.32 6.84 5.53
C PHE A 6 13.73 6.68 4.06
N LEU A 7 15.03 6.79 3.75
CA LEU A 7 15.56 6.72 2.38
C LEU A 7 16.13 5.33 2.08
N GLY A 8 15.27 4.37 1.72
CA GLY A 8 15.62 2.99 1.43
C GLY A 8 16.10 2.76 -0.02
N GLY A 9 16.79 1.68 -0.24
CA GLY A 9 17.35 1.28 -1.54
C GLY A 9 18.84 0.99 -1.47
N ALA A 10 19.47 0.66 -2.59
CA ALA A 10 20.88 0.36 -2.65
C ALA A 10 21.74 1.52 -2.13
N CYS A 11 22.74 1.23 -1.31
CA CYS A 11 23.64 2.22 -0.75
C CYS A 11 24.91 2.45 -1.59
N GLY A 12 25.28 1.52 -2.46
CA GLY A 12 26.40 1.62 -3.37
C GLY A 12 25.98 1.97 -4.80
N GLY A 13 26.87 2.62 -5.56
CA GLY A 13 26.68 2.86 -7.00
C GLY A 13 25.59 3.86 -7.39
N THR A 14 24.96 4.56 -6.43
CA THR A 14 23.91 5.53 -6.71
C THR A 14 24.05 6.79 -5.87
N ASP A 15 23.72 7.93 -6.44
CA ASP A 15 23.81 9.26 -5.83
C ASP A 15 22.43 9.94 -5.68
N TRP A 16 21.34 9.24 -5.99
CA TRP A 16 19.99 9.79 -5.98
C TRP A 16 19.58 10.44 -4.63
N ARG A 17 20.15 9.95 -3.51
CA ARG A 17 19.88 10.52 -2.20
C ARG A 17 20.41 11.94 -2.09
N GLU A 18 21.67 12.12 -2.47
CA GLU A 18 22.38 13.41 -2.36
C GLU A 18 21.96 14.39 -3.45
N GLN A 19 21.78 13.90 -4.67
CA GLN A 19 21.49 14.74 -5.83
C GLN A 19 20.02 15.14 -5.94
N ILE A 20 19.11 14.28 -5.50
CA ILE A 20 17.67 14.45 -5.76
C ILE A 20 16.87 14.50 -4.45
N ALA A 21 16.88 13.41 -3.67
CA ALA A 21 15.94 13.25 -2.57
C ALA A 21 16.20 14.27 -1.43
N ILE A 22 17.42 14.37 -0.97
CA ILE A 22 17.78 15.25 0.15
C ILE A 22 17.48 16.72 -0.17
N PRO A 23 17.92 17.29 -1.32
CA PRO A 23 17.59 18.67 -1.66
C PRO A 23 16.09 18.97 -1.73
N LEU A 24 15.29 18.03 -2.26
CA LEU A 24 13.84 18.20 -2.34
C LEU A 24 13.17 18.15 -0.98
N LEU A 25 13.56 17.18 -0.13
CA LEU A 25 13.04 17.05 1.24
C LEU A 25 13.39 18.25 2.11
N GLU A 26 14.62 18.76 2.02
CA GLU A 26 15.06 19.96 2.76
C GLU A 26 14.28 21.19 2.33
N ARG A 27 14.08 21.39 1.03
CA ARG A 27 13.25 22.48 0.50
C ARG A 27 11.81 22.41 1.03
N ALA A 28 11.27 21.19 1.17
CA ALA A 28 9.93 20.95 1.71
C ALA A 28 9.89 20.97 3.25
N ARG A 29 11.02 21.15 3.94
CA ARG A 29 11.15 21.07 5.40
C ARG A 29 10.66 19.73 5.96
N VAL A 30 10.96 18.64 5.26
CA VAL A 30 10.68 17.26 5.66
C VAL A 30 11.96 16.64 6.20
N THR A 31 11.89 16.09 7.40
CA THR A 31 13.04 15.44 8.03
C THR A 31 13.19 14.01 7.52
N TYR A 32 14.41 13.54 7.33
CA TYR A 32 14.69 12.23 6.75
C TYR A 32 15.79 11.48 7.53
N PHE A 33 15.83 10.16 7.33
CA PHE A 33 16.94 9.30 7.73
C PHE A 33 17.59 8.76 6.46
N ASN A 34 18.89 9.00 6.30
CA ASN A 34 19.71 8.44 5.22
C ASN A 34 20.54 7.28 5.80
N PRO A 35 20.27 6.02 5.40
CA PRO A 35 21.03 4.84 5.88
C PRO A 35 22.38 4.67 5.18
N GLN A 36 22.70 5.51 4.19
CA GLN A 36 23.92 5.36 3.41
C GLN A 36 25.15 5.58 4.29
N LEU A 37 26.04 4.62 4.25
CA LEU A 37 27.33 4.62 4.97
C LEU A 37 28.48 4.56 3.97
N GLY A 38 29.65 5.02 4.39
CA GLY A 38 30.89 4.82 3.65
C GLY A 38 31.30 3.33 3.57
N ILE A 39 32.17 3.03 2.64
CA ILE A 39 32.67 1.66 2.47
C ILE A 39 33.36 1.19 3.75
N GLY A 40 32.90 0.07 4.32
CA GLY A 40 33.48 -0.50 5.54
C GLY A 40 32.98 0.11 6.87
N GLU A 41 32.08 1.07 6.82
CA GLU A 41 31.49 1.68 8.04
C GLU A 41 30.30 0.92 8.63
N TRP A 42 29.84 -0.13 7.94
CA TRP A 42 28.71 -0.91 8.42
C TRP A 42 29.05 -1.70 9.69
N THR A 43 28.16 -1.62 10.66
CA THR A 43 28.26 -2.36 11.94
C THR A 43 26.88 -2.86 12.34
N PRO A 44 26.77 -3.86 13.25
CA PRO A 44 25.48 -4.28 13.80
C PRO A 44 24.69 -3.14 14.49
N ALA A 45 25.40 -2.13 15.03
CA ALA A 45 24.75 -0.95 15.60
C ALA A 45 24.09 -0.08 14.50
N CYS A 46 24.68 -0.01 13.31
CA CYS A 46 24.08 0.67 12.17
C CYS A 46 22.80 -0.04 11.69
N GLU A 47 22.81 -1.36 11.66
CA GLU A 47 21.60 -2.14 11.35
C GLU A 47 20.47 -1.87 12.35
N ALA A 48 20.78 -1.89 13.65
CA ALA A 48 19.80 -1.60 14.70
C ALA A 48 19.23 -0.16 14.57
N ALA A 49 20.08 0.81 14.26
CA ALA A 49 19.67 2.20 14.03
C ALA A 49 18.77 2.33 12.78
N GLU A 50 19.10 1.62 11.71
CA GLU A 50 18.32 1.57 10.47
C GLU A 50 16.94 0.95 10.72
N MET A 51 16.87 -0.19 11.41
CA MET A 51 15.61 -0.83 11.78
C MET A 51 14.73 0.08 12.64
N ALA A 52 15.32 0.75 13.62
CA ALA A 52 14.60 1.72 14.46
C ALA A 52 14.10 2.93 13.64
N ALA A 53 14.92 3.43 12.71
CA ALA A 53 14.53 4.52 11.83
C ALA A 53 13.40 4.13 10.87
N LYS A 54 13.45 2.93 10.26
CA LYS A 54 12.36 2.37 9.45
C LYS A 54 11.06 2.27 10.24
N ALA A 55 11.13 1.75 11.46
CA ALA A 55 9.95 1.60 12.33
C ALA A 55 9.33 2.96 12.68
N ALA A 56 10.15 3.97 12.95
CA ALA A 56 9.71 5.29 13.39
C ALA A 56 9.31 6.24 12.24
N ALA A 57 9.74 5.99 11.00
CA ALA A 57 9.45 6.84 9.86
C ALA A 57 7.95 6.86 9.55
N GLU A 58 7.46 8.03 9.13
CA GLU A 58 6.07 8.21 8.69
C GLU A 58 5.87 7.68 7.29
N VAL A 59 6.85 7.84 6.41
CA VAL A 59 6.87 7.35 5.03
C VAL A 59 8.18 6.64 4.75
N LEU A 60 8.13 5.51 4.07
CA LEU A 60 9.28 4.78 3.57
C LEU A 60 9.44 5.10 2.08
N LEU A 61 10.47 5.85 1.72
CA LEU A 61 10.83 6.09 0.32
C LEU A 61 11.83 5.03 -0.11
N TYR A 62 11.47 4.20 -1.07
CA TYR A 62 12.34 3.20 -1.64
C TYR A 62 12.66 3.48 -3.10
N VAL A 63 13.93 3.35 -3.46
CA VAL A 63 14.42 3.51 -4.83
C VAL A 63 15.18 2.26 -5.27
N VAL A 64 14.76 1.68 -6.38
CA VAL A 64 15.51 0.65 -7.11
C VAL A 64 15.87 1.22 -8.48
N ALA A 65 17.10 1.68 -8.60
CA ALA A 65 17.64 2.23 -9.82
C ALA A 65 17.99 1.13 -10.85
N ASP A 66 18.05 1.51 -12.11
CA ASP A 66 18.47 0.65 -13.24
C ASP A 66 19.93 0.17 -13.14
N GLN A 67 20.77 0.89 -12.37
CA GLN A 67 22.19 0.62 -12.15
C GLN A 67 22.45 -0.34 -10.98
N THR A 68 21.40 -0.89 -10.36
CA THR A 68 21.54 -1.79 -9.21
C THR A 68 20.73 -3.06 -9.39
N ARG A 69 21.21 -4.17 -8.82
CA ARG A 69 20.42 -5.40 -8.73
C ARG A 69 19.19 -5.23 -7.85
N GLY A 70 19.31 -4.43 -6.79
CA GLY A 70 18.20 -4.01 -5.95
C GLY A 70 17.52 -5.10 -5.13
N VAL A 71 18.14 -6.28 -4.96
CA VAL A 71 17.51 -7.47 -4.34
C VAL A 71 16.99 -7.18 -2.94
N ALA A 72 17.83 -6.60 -2.07
CA ALA A 72 17.41 -6.24 -0.72
C ALA A 72 16.29 -5.18 -0.72
N GLY A 73 16.42 -4.15 -1.57
CA GLY A 73 15.40 -3.10 -1.72
C GLY A 73 14.05 -3.64 -2.15
N LEU A 74 14.01 -4.58 -3.11
CA LEU A 74 12.77 -5.22 -3.55
C LEU A 74 12.12 -6.04 -2.42
N ALA A 75 12.91 -6.78 -1.63
CA ALA A 75 12.40 -7.52 -0.48
C ALA A 75 11.82 -6.60 0.60
N GLU A 76 12.48 -5.48 0.88
CA GLU A 76 12.00 -4.46 1.81
C GLU A 76 10.72 -3.76 1.33
N MET A 77 10.65 -3.44 0.02
CA MET A 77 9.42 -2.90 -0.60
C MET A 77 8.24 -3.86 -0.44
N ALA A 78 8.44 -5.14 -0.76
CA ALA A 78 7.41 -6.17 -0.61
C ALA A 78 6.92 -6.28 0.84
N HIS A 79 7.86 -6.28 1.80
CA HIS A 79 7.52 -6.30 3.22
C HIS A 79 6.76 -5.04 3.66
N ALA A 80 7.18 -3.86 3.21
CA ALA A 80 6.53 -2.59 3.55
C ALA A 80 5.11 -2.51 2.98
N LEU A 81 4.91 -2.94 1.73
CA LEU A 81 3.59 -3.03 1.10
C LEU A 81 2.68 -4.02 1.84
N GLY A 82 3.16 -5.24 2.13
CA GLY A 82 2.41 -6.25 2.87
C GLY A 82 2.09 -5.85 4.32
N SER A 83 2.93 -5.01 4.92
CA SER A 83 2.71 -4.44 6.27
C SER A 83 1.87 -3.16 6.26
N HIS A 84 1.30 -2.79 5.13
CA HIS A 84 0.45 -1.60 4.97
C HIS A 84 1.09 -0.29 5.45
N ARG A 85 2.41 -0.16 5.29
CA ARG A 85 3.13 1.08 5.59
C ARG A 85 2.87 2.12 4.51
N ALA A 86 2.92 3.38 4.88
CA ALA A 86 2.96 4.46 3.90
C ALA A 86 4.30 4.40 3.15
N VAL A 87 4.25 4.15 1.84
CA VAL A 87 5.43 3.97 1.00
C VAL A 87 5.37 4.89 -0.22
N ALA A 88 6.52 5.33 -0.68
CA ALA A 88 6.73 5.99 -1.96
C ALA A 88 7.81 5.20 -2.71
N LEU A 89 7.54 4.80 -3.95
CA LEU A 89 8.34 3.82 -4.67
C LEU A 89 8.81 4.39 -6.00
N ALA A 90 10.13 4.40 -6.22
CA ALA A 90 10.73 4.57 -7.55
C ALA A 90 11.36 3.25 -7.98
N VAL A 91 10.93 2.72 -9.13
CA VAL A 91 11.42 1.45 -9.64
C VAL A 91 11.70 1.58 -11.14
N ALA A 92 12.99 1.64 -11.49
CA ALA A 92 13.46 1.66 -12.88
C ALA A 92 13.83 0.25 -13.34
N ASP A 93 13.57 -0.09 -14.61
CA ASP A 93 13.97 -1.36 -15.18
C ASP A 93 15.44 -1.32 -15.59
N VAL A 94 16.14 -2.46 -15.39
CA VAL A 94 17.49 -2.66 -15.90
C VAL A 94 17.43 -2.70 -17.41
N GLN A 95 18.22 -1.83 -18.05
CA GLN A 95 18.37 -1.80 -19.49
C GLN A 95 19.50 -2.75 -19.94
N PRO A 96 19.52 -3.22 -21.21
CA PRO A 96 20.56 -4.11 -21.70
C PRO A 96 21.99 -3.52 -21.62
N ASP A 97 22.10 -2.20 -21.59
CA ASP A 97 23.33 -1.43 -21.48
C ASP A 97 23.60 -0.87 -20.09
N SER A 98 22.76 -1.20 -19.09
CA SER A 98 22.99 -0.81 -17.71
C SER A 98 24.26 -1.48 -17.18
N CYS A 99 25.06 -0.70 -16.45
CA CYS A 99 26.22 -1.22 -15.73
C CYS A 99 25.82 -1.45 -14.28
N LEU A 100 25.74 -2.72 -13.85
CA LEU A 100 25.35 -3.13 -12.51
C LEU A 100 26.61 -3.40 -11.66
N ASP A 101 26.90 -2.51 -10.71
CA ASP A 101 28.07 -2.65 -9.82
C ASP A 101 29.41 -2.84 -10.60
N GLY A 102 29.54 -2.22 -11.78
CA GLY A 102 30.73 -2.30 -12.61
C GLY A 102 30.72 -3.41 -13.67
N GLU A 103 29.65 -4.19 -13.77
CA GLU A 103 29.50 -5.29 -14.73
C GLU A 103 28.26 -5.08 -15.62
N PHE A 104 28.36 -5.55 -16.87
CA PHE A 104 27.20 -5.56 -17.78
C PHE A 104 26.44 -6.88 -17.61
N PRO A 105 25.14 -6.84 -17.28
CA PRO A 105 24.36 -8.03 -17.09
C PRO A 105 24.12 -8.78 -18.41
N THR A 106 23.97 -10.08 -18.33
CA THR A 106 23.47 -10.87 -19.46
C THR A 106 21.98 -10.57 -19.71
N SER A 107 21.50 -10.86 -20.92
CA SER A 107 20.06 -10.71 -21.23
C SER A 107 19.17 -11.55 -20.31
N ALA A 108 19.63 -12.73 -19.89
CA ALA A 108 18.90 -13.58 -18.94
C ALA A 108 18.84 -12.96 -17.55
N GLU A 109 19.94 -12.37 -17.08
CA GLU A 109 19.99 -11.65 -15.80
C GLU A 109 19.09 -10.40 -15.83
N CYS A 110 19.13 -9.60 -16.90
CA CYS A 110 18.21 -8.46 -17.07
C CYS A 110 16.75 -8.90 -16.98
N ALA A 111 16.38 -9.98 -17.68
CA ALA A 111 15.01 -10.50 -17.66
C ALA A 111 14.58 -10.96 -16.27
N ASP A 112 15.47 -11.59 -15.50
CA ASP A 112 15.18 -12.06 -14.16
C ASP A 112 15.06 -10.91 -13.15
N LEU A 113 15.97 -9.95 -13.18
CA LEU A 113 15.92 -8.75 -12.37
C LEU A 113 14.66 -7.92 -12.64
N ASN A 114 14.27 -7.76 -13.90
CA ASN A 114 13.07 -7.04 -14.29
C ASN A 114 11.79 -7.79 -13.91
N ARG A 115 11.81 -9.13 -13.88
CA ARG A 115 10.69 -9.91 -13.35
C ARG A 115 10.41 -9.57 -11.89
N GLY A 116 11.44 -9.44 -11.04
CA GLY A 116 11.28 -8.99 -9.65
C GLY A 116 10.63 -7.60 -9.56
N ARG A 117 11.01 -6.67 -10.46
CA ARG A 117 10.44 -5.32 -10.52
C ARG A 117 8.97 -5.32 -10.95
N ILE A 118 8.61 -6.20 -11.88
CA ILE A 118 7.20 -6.39 -12.29
C ILE A 118 6.35 -6.85 -11.11
N PHE A 119 6.82 -7.81 -10.31
CA PHE A 119 6.08 -8.26 -9.12
C PHE A 119 5.88 -7.14 -8.11
N ILE A 120 6.89 -6.32 -7.86
CA ILE A 120 6.73 -5.15 -6.94
C ILE A 120 5.69 -4.17 -7.48
N ARG A 121 5.67 -3.88 -8.79
CA ARG A 121 4.64 -3.01 -9.38
C ARG A 121 3.24 -3.60 -9.23
N SER A 122 3.09 -4.92 -9.41
CA SER A 122 1.82 -5.62 -9.19
C SER A 122 1.36 -5.54 -7.73
N MET A 123 2.25 -5.81 -6.77
CA MET A 123 1.94 -5.69 -5.35
C MET A 123 1.59 -4.25 -4.94
N ALA A 124 2.28 -3.27 -5.50
CA ALA A 124 1.98 -1.86 -5.27
C ALA A 124 0.60 -1.47 -5.82
N ALA A 125 0.24 -1.96 -7.02
CA ALA A 125 -1.08 -1.75 -7.61
C ALA A 125 -2.18 -2.37 -6.75
N GLU A 126 -2.01 -3.60 -6.24
CA GLU A 126 -2.94 -4.22 -5.28
C GLU A 126 -3.09 -3.41 -3.99
N ALA A 127 -2.00 -2.81 -3.52
CA ALA A 127 -2.00 -1.95 -2.34
C ALA A 127 -2.50 -0.52 -2.60
N GLY A 128 -2.82 -0.15 -3.85
CA GLY A 128 -3.21 1.21 -4.24
C GLY A 128 -2.07 2.23 -4.11
N VAL A 129 -0.81 1.78 -4.24
CA VAL A 129 0.39 2.61 -4.13
C VAL A 129 0.94 2.89 -5.53
N PRO A 130 1.11 4.16 -5.93
CA PRO A 130 1.71 4.49 -7.21
C PRO A 130 3.21 4.15 -7.21
N VAL A 131 3.70 3.67 -8.36
CA VAL A 131 5.12 3.44 -8.61
C VAL A 131 5.59 4.43 -9.67
N PHE A 132 6.69 5.12 -9.38
CA PHE A 132 7.30 6.11 -10.27
C PHE A 132 8.51 5.50 -10.97
N GLU A 133 8.78 5.96 -12.17
CA GLU A 133 9.98 5.57 -12.92
C GLU A 133 11.20 6.41 -12.52
N ASP A 134 10.95 7.62 -11.99
CA ASP A 134 11.97 8.56 -11.54
C ASP A 134 11.90 8.81 -10.03
N VAL A 135 13.03 9.27 -9.50
CA VAL A 135 13.17 9.54 -8.06
C VAL A 135 12.40 10.79 -7.65
N GLU A 136 12.38 11.80 -8.49
CA GLU A 136 11.70 13.08 -8.27
C GLU A 136 10.22 12.88 -8.00
N GLY A 137 9.55 12.08 -8.82
CA GLY A 137 8.13 11.74 -8.65
C GLY A 137 7.85 11.03 -7.35
N ALA A 138 8.68 10.04 -6.98
CA ALA A 138 8.55 9.32 -5.71
C ALA A 138 8.78 10.23 -4.51
N VAL A 139 9.78 11.13 -4.56
CA VAL A 139 10.05 12.11 -3.50
C VAL A 139 8.90 13.11 -3.37
N ALA A 140 8.38 13.62 -4.49
CA ALA A 140 7.23 14.53 -4.48
C ALA A 140 6.00 13.85 -3.86
N TYR A 141 5.78 12.57 -4.15
CA TYR A 141 4.72 11.78 -3.54
C TYR A 141 4.95 11.60 -2.02
N ALA A 142 6.16 11.27 -1.58
CA ALA A 142 6.50 11.17 -0.16
C ALA A 142 6.23 12.50 0.58
N ILE A 143 6.64 13.63 0.00
CA ILE A 143 6.39 14.97 0.55
C ILE A 143 4.88 15.21 0.67
N ARG A 144 4.10 14.87 -0.37
CA ARG A 144 2.65 15.00 -0.36
C ARG A 144 2.02 14.20 0.78
N LEU A 145 2.42 12.93 0.99
CA LEU A 145 1.92 12.10 2.09
C LEU A 145 2.18 12.73 3.46
N ILE A 146 3.38 13.31 3.66
CA ILE A 146 3.72 14.04 4.90
C ILE A 146 2.87 15.30 5.09
N GLN A 147 2.64 16.06 4.01
CA GLN A 147 1.82 17.27 4.04
C GLN A 147 0.36 16.93 4.33
N GLU A 148 -0.20 15.94 3.64
CA GLU A 148 -1.55 15.46 3.87
C GLU A 148 -1.77 15.04 5.34
N LYS A 149 -0.78 14.37 5.93
CA LYS A 149 -0.81 13.99 7.34
C LYS A 149 -0.72 15.19 8.30
N ARG A 150 0.09 16.19 7.96
CA ARG A 150 0.19 17.45 8.73
C ARG A 150 -1.09 18.25 8.69
N ASP A 151 -1.68 18.38 7.50
CA ASP A 151 -2.92 19.11 7.28
C ASP A 151 -4.12 18.40 7.89
N GLY A 152 -4.00 17.08 8.07
CA GLY A 152 -5.05 16.22 8.56
C GLY A 152 -6.22 16.06 7.59
N LEU A 153 -7.22 15.31 8.02
CA LEU A 153 -8.48 15.17 7.31
C LEU A 153 -9.46 16.25 7.76
N THR A 154 -10.08 16.92 6.80
CA THR A 154 -11.27 17.75 7.03
C THR A 154 -12.52 16.98 6.61
N MET A 155 -13.69 17.37 7.11
CA MET A 155 -14.98 16.78 6.72
C MET A 155 -15.17 16.79 5.20
N GLU A 156 -14.77 17.87 4.54
CA GLU A 156 -14.84 18.01 3.09
C GLU A 156 -13.95 17.03 2.36
N LYS A 157 -12.67 16.91 2.78
CA LYS A 157 -11.72 15.92 2.24
C LYS A 157 -12.21 14.49 2.43
N VAL A 158 -12.73 14.17 3.62
CA VAL A 158 -13.29 12.84 3.93
C VAL A 158 -14.42 12.51 2.97
N ARG A 159 -15.37 13.41 2.81
CA ARG A 159 -16.51 13.20 1.90
C ARG A 159 -16.08 13.05 0.44
N ALA A 160 -15.16 13.90 -0.04
CA ALA A 160 -14.65 13.83 -1.41
C ALA A 160 -13.99 12.48 -1.69
N VAL A 161 -13.08 12.03 -0.81
CA VAL A 161 -12.39 10.74 -0.93
C VAL A 161 -13.37 9.57 -0.91
N LEU A 162 -14.32 9.59 0.00
CA LEU A 162 -15.30 8.50 0.12
C LEU A 162 -16.26 8.43 -1.06
N ALA A 163 -16.58 9.57 -1.68
CA ALA A 163 -17.39 9.61 -2.90
C ALA A 163 -16.72 8.91 -4.10
N GLU A 164 -15.38 8.93 -4.17
CA GLU A 164 -14.61 8.23 -5.20
C GLU A 164 -14.57 6.70 -4.99
N VAL A 165 -14.72 6.26 -3.74
CA VAL A 165 -14.68 4.82 -3.36
C VAL A 165 -16.07 4.20 -3.34
N ALA A 166 -17.14 5.00 -3.19
CA ALA A 166 -18.51 4.53 -3.15
C ALA A 166 -18.91 3.86 -4.49
N PHE A 167 -19.69 2.81 -4.41
CA PHE A 167 -20.22 2.14 -5.61
C PHE A 167 -21.75 2.30 -5.70
N LYS A 168 -22.35 1.94 -6.83
CA LYS A 168 -23.66 2.36 -7.29
C LYS A 168 -24.83 2.28 -6.30
N GLU A 169 -24.80 1.41 -5.32
CA GLU A 169 -25.91 1.14 -4.40
C GLU A 169 -25.51 1.38 -2.94
N SER A 170 -24.44 2.16 -2.76
CA SER A 170 -23.91 2.47 -1.44
C SER A 170 -23.41 3.91 -1.37
N HIS A 171 -23.41 4.46 -0.15
CA HIS A 171 -22.74 5.71 0.15
C HIS A 171 -22.13 5.65 1.55
N PHE A 172 -21.26 6.59 1.85
CA PHE A 172 -20.68 6.71 3.18
C PHE A 172 -21.33 7.85 3.94
N ALA A 173 -21.98 7.54 5.06
CA ALA A 173 -22.35 8.54 6.04
C ALA A 173 -21.14 8.93 6.87
N VAL A 174 -20.94 10.24 7.09
CA VAL A 174 -19.78 10.77 7.82
C VAL A 174 -20.25 11.76 8.86
N GLU A 175 -19.87 11.50 10.11
CA GLU A 175 -20.15 12.35 11.25
C GLU A 175 -18.85 12.80 11.92
N ALA A 176 -18.83 14.01 12.46
CA ALA A 176 -17.72 14.47 13.28
C ALA A 176 -17.74 13.72 14.63
N SER A 177 -16.56 13.27 15.07
CA SER A 177 -16.38 12.55 16.32
C SER A 177 -15.20 13.13 17.08
N LYS A 178 -15.05 12.78 18.37
CA LYS A 178 -13.94 13.27 19.18
C LYS A 178 -12.60 12.82 18.59
N GLY A 179 -11.83 13.77 18.07
CA GLY A 179 -10.52 13.56 17.49
C GLY A 179 -10.51 12.99 16.07
N GLY A 180 -11.66 13.01 15.36
CA GLY A 180 -11.74 12.51 13.99
C GLY A 180 -13.14 12.43 13.42
N PHE A 181 -13.40 11.38 12.68
CA PHE A 181 -14.65 11.16 11.95
C PHE A 181 -15.15 9.74 12.20
N LEU A 182 -16.44 9.61 12.42
CA LEU A 182 -17.15 8.34 12.40
C LEU A 182 -17.70 8.14 11.00
N ILE A 183 -17.33 7.03 10.35
CA ILE A 183 -17.72 6.70 9.00
C ILE A 183 -18.56 5.43 9.03
N GLU A 184 -19.63 5.43 8.28
CA GLU A 184 -20.56 4.30 8.14
C GLU A 184 -20.80 4.04 6.65
N LEU A 185 -20.63 2.79 6.21
CA LEU A 185 -21.05 2.37 4.88
C LEU A 185 -22.55 2.09 4.92
N VAL A 186 -23.32 2.86 4.16
CA VAL A 186 -24.78 2.73 4.02
C VAL A 186 -25.08 2.16 2.64
N CYS A 187 -25.83 1.07 2.62
CA CYS A 187 -26.32 0.45 1.38
C CYS A 187 -27.80 0.74 1.23
N GLU A 188 -28.24 1.13 0.03
CA GLU A 188 -29.65 1.32 -0.25
C GLU A 188 -30.31 -0.07 -0.42
N GLU A 189 -31.25 -0.39 0.43
CA GLU A 189 -32.02 -1.62 0.35
C GLU A 189 -32.92 -1.59 -0.91
N GLN A 190 -32.71 -2.48 -1.86
CA GLN A 190 -33.67 -2.73 -2.93
C GLN A 190 -34.76 -3.71 -2.55
N ASP A 191 -34.65 -4.47 -1.45
CA ASP A 191 -35.69 -5.39 -0.98
C ASP A 191 -35.62 -5.59 0.52
N ALA A 192 -36.39 -4.82 1.27
CA ALA A 192 -36.50 -4.88 2.74
C ALA A 192 -37.08 -6.20 3.30
N GLN A 193 -37.36 -7.20 2.48
CA GLN A 193 -37.99 -8.46 2.93
C GLN A 193 -37.01 -9.64 3.11
N THR A 194 -35.74 -9.52 2.74
CA THR A 194 -34.82 -10.66 2.70
C THR A 194 -33.52 -10.52 3.48
N ALA A 195 -33.20 -9.38 4.03
CA ALA A 195 -31.97 -9.20 4.79
C ALA A 195 -32.23 -9.28 6.30
N ALA A 196 -31.44 -10.08 7.01
CA ALA A 196 -31.42 -10.06 8.47
C ALA A 196 -30.97 -8.64 8.92
N PRO A 197 -31.83 -7.86 9.60
CA PRO A 197 -31.58 -6.45 9.90
C PRO A 197 -30.30 -6.21 10.74
N GLU A 198 -29.84 -7.23 11.43
CA GLU A 198 -28.72 -7.13 12.37
C GLU A 198 -27.34 -7.18 11.71
N LEU A 199 -27.25 -7.66 10.45
CA LEU A 199 -25.99 -7.83 9.74
C LEU A 199 -25.66 -6.67 8.79
N LEU A 200 -26.65 -5.88 8.37
CA LEU A 200 -26.52 -4.78 7.41
C LEU A 200 -26.34 -3.42 8.10
N HIS A 201 -26.72 -3.27 9.36
CA HIS A 201 -26.57 -2.02 10.08
C HIS A 201 -25.13 -1.79 10.50
N GLY A 202 -24.47 -0.92 9.71
CA GLY A 202 -23.49 -0.04 10.27
C GLY A 202 -22.15 -0.65 10.57
N ARG A 203 -21.36 -1.01 9.56
CA ARG A 203 -19.92 -1.03 9.79
C ARG A 203 -19.44 0.38 10.00
N LYS A 204 -19.52 0.79 11.29
CA LYS A 204 -18.98 2.07 11.73
C LYS A 204 -17.53 1.90 12.12
N TRP A 205 -16.70 2.79 11.66
CA TRP A 205 -15.32 2.86 12.10
C TRP A 205 -14.89 4.30 12.33
N HIS A 206 -13.97 4.49 13.25
CA HIS A 206 -13.41 5.78 13.57
C HIS A 206 -12.13 6.03 12.79
N VAL A 207 -12.06 7.17 12.11
CA VAL A 207 -10.86 7.65 11.41
C VAL A 207 -10.34 8.87 12.15
N PRO A 208 -9.11 8.84 12.69
CA PRO A 208 -8.51 10.00 13.33
C PRO A 208 -8.36 11.17 12.37
N ALA A 209 -8.56 12.40 12.83
CA ALA A 209 -8.33 13.59 12.02
C ALA A 209 -6.88 13.70 11.50
N ALA A 210 -5.93 13.10 12.23
CA ALA A 210 -4.53 13.03 11.82
C ALA A 210 -4.22 11.93 10.78
N ALA A 211 -5.20 11.11 10.36
CA ALA A 211 -5.02 10.16 9.28
C ALA A 211 -4.86 10.88 7.93
N ASN A 212 -4.24 10.22 6.97
CA ASN A 212 -4.13 10.74 5.61
C ASN A 212 -5.25 10.20 4.70
N ALA A 213 -5.43 10.83 3.53
CA ALA A 213 -6.44 10.43 2.57
C ALA A 213 -6.22 8.99 2.05
N SER A 214 -4.98 8.56 1.85
CA SER A 214 -4.65 7.21 1.38
C SER A 214 -5.06 6.12 2.37
N ASP A 215 -4.87 6.35 3.67
CA ASP A 215 -5.33 5.44 4.72
C ASP A 215 -6.86 5.35 4.76
N LEU A 216 -7.54 6.49 4.54
CA LEU A 216 -8.98 6.55 4.44
C LEU A 216 -9.51 5.75 3.24
N VAL A 217 -8.95 5.94 2.04
CA VAL A 217 -9.29 5.19 0.82
C VAL A 217 -9.15 3.68 1.05
N ARG A 218 -8.01 3.26 1.55
CA ARG A 218 -7.74 1.84 1.81
C ARG A 218 -8.73 1.23 2.80
N THR A 219 -9.05 1.94 3.87
CA THR A 219 -10.01 1.47 4.88
C THR A 219 -11.43 1.40 4.31
N ALA A 220 -11.82 2.40 3.54
CA ALA A 220 -13.13 2.45 2.88
C ALA A 220 -13.26 1.34 1.82
N PHE A 221 -12.23 1.16 0.98
CA PHE A 221 -12.19 0.11 -0.03
C PHE A 221 -12.31 -1.28 0.60
N LYS A 222 -11.57 -1.54 1.68
CA LYS A 222 -11.68 -2.80 2.43
C LYS A 222 -13.08 -3.03 2.98
N ALA A 223 -13.75 -1.99 3.46
CA ALA A 223 -15.13 -2.09 3.93
C ALA A 223 -16.10 -2.47 2.80
N VAL A 224 -15.95 -1.84 1.62
CA VAL A 224 -16.73 -2.14 0.41
C VAL A 224 -16.52 -3.58 -0.05
N VAL A 225 -15.28 -4.03 -0.20
CA VAL A 225 -14.95 -5.40 -0.62
C VAL A 225 -15.52 -6.43 0.35
N THR A 226 -15.36 -6.20 1.65
CA THR A 226 -15.91 -7.14 2.65
C THR A 226 -17.45 -7.20 2.62
N TRP A 227 -18.10 -6.06 2.32
CA TRP A 227 -19.54 -6.03 2.15
C TRP A 227 -19.98 -6.80 0.88
N GLN A 228 -19.30 -6.60 -0.25
CA GLN A 228 -19.57 -7.32 -1.50
C GLN A 228 -19.40 -8.84 -1.35
N GLU A 229 -18.35 -9.26 -0.65
CA GLU A 229 -18.14 -10.67 -0.31
C GLU A 229 -19.27 -11.24 0.55
N HIS A 230 -19.75 -10.45 1.52
CA HIS A 230 -20.86 -10.86 2.38
C HIS A 230 -22.16 -10.96 1.58
N GLU A 231 -22.47 -9.96 0.75
CA GLU A 231 -23.65 -9.98 -0.13
C GLU A 231 -23.61 -11.16 -1.10
N ALA A 232 -22.45 -11.47 -1.69
CA ALA A 232 -22.29 -12.63 -2.54
C ALA A 232 -22.55 -13.95 -1.80
N ARG A 233 -22.09 -14.06 -0.55
CA ARG A 233 -22.34 -15.25 0.30
C ARG A 233 -23.82 -15.39 0.65
N GLU A 234 -24.51 -14.31 1.01
CA GLU A 234 -25.94 -14.31 1.31
C GLU A 234 -26.77 -14.71 0.07
N LYS A 235 -26.47 -14.16 -1.10
CA LYS A 235 -27.11 -14.55 -2.36
C LYS A 235 -26.89 -16.03 -2.70
N PHE A 236 -25.75 -16.58 -2.30
CA PHE A 236 -25.43 -18.01 -2.48
C PHE A 236 -26.21 -18.90 -1.50
N LEU A 237 -26.34 -18.48 -0.23
CA LEU A 237 -27.18 -19.16 0.78
C LEU A 237 -28.63 -19.24 0.38
N TYR A 238 -29.18 -18.16 -0.16
CA TYR A 238 -30.56 -18.07 -0.56
C TYR A 238 -30.95 -19.05 -1.69
N ARG A 239 -29.97 -19.53 -2.46
CA ARG A 239 -30.16 -20.53 -3.51
C ARG A 239 -30.10 -21.98 -3.00
N GLY A 240 -30.07 -22.22 -1.70
CA GLY A 240 -30.06 -23.55 -1.09
C GLY A 240 -28.72 -24.29 -1.21
N VAL A 241 -27.63 -23.58 -1.53
CA VAL A 241 -26.31 -24.16 -1.55
C VAL A 241 -25.72 -24.04 -0.15
N PRO A 242 -25.21 -25.10 0.49
CA PRO A 242 -24.61 -25.02 1.81
C PRO A 242 -23.38 -24.13 1.79
N VAL A 243 -23.40 -23.07 2.61
CA VAL A 243 -22.22 -22.21 2.82
C VAL A 243 -21.41 -22.82 3.94
N PHE A 244 -20.21 -23.19 3.60
CA PHE A 244 -19.22 -23.67 4.57
C PHE A 244 -18.67 -22.49 5.37
N GLY A 245 -18.51 -22.67 6.68
CA GLY A 245 -17.97 -21.66 7.59
C GLY A 245 -16.52 -21.28 7.27
N PRO A 246 -15.91 -20.36 8.06
CA PRO A 246 -14.60 -19.75 7.77
C PRO A 246 -13.40 -20.72 7.76
N HIS A 247 -13.62 -22.00 7.88
CA HIS A 247 -12.60 -23.07 7.84
C HIS A 247 -12.74 -24.03 6.66
N CYS A 248 -13.47 -23.64 5.61
CA CYS A 248 -13.51 -24.45 4.39
C CYS A 248 -12.17 -24.34 3.66
N ASP A 249 -11.46 -25.45 3.56
CA ASP A 249 -10.26 -25.52 2.75
C ASP A 249 -10.61 -25.54 1.24
N VAL A 250 -9.64 -25.14 0.43
CA VAL A 250 -9.82 -25.01 -1.03
C VAL A 250 -10.10 -26.37 -1.69
N GLU A 251 -9.72 -27.49 -1.08
CA GLU A 251 -9.93 -28.85 -1.60
C GLU A 251 -11.41 -29.24 -1.56
N SER A 252 -12.15 -28.84 -0.50
CA SER A 252 -13.59 -29.07 -0.39
C SER A 252 -14.41 -28.31 -1.45
N LEU A 253 -13.91 -27.18 -1.96
CA LEU A 253 -14.56 -26.40 -3.02
C LEU A 253 -14.38 -27.05 -4.40
N VAL A 254 -13.27 -27.74 -4.65
CA VAL A 254 -12.97 -28.42 -5.90
C VAL A 254 -13.86 -29.69 -6.05
N GLU A 255 -14.10 -30.41 -4.98
CA GLU A 255 -14.99 -31.59 -5.01
C GLU A 255 -16.45 -31.23 -5.31
N LEU A 256 -16.94 -30.09 -4.79
CA LEU A 256 -18.29 -29.59 -5.07
C LEU A 256 -18.47 -29.12 -6.52
N GLY A 257 -17.42 -28.48 -7.10
CA GLY A 257 -17.41 -28.07 -8.50
C GLY A 257 -17.52 -29.27 -9.46
N ASN A 258 -16.91 -30.40 -9.12
CA ASN A 258 -16.91 -31.61 -9.92
C ASN A 258 -18.25 -32.41 -9.83
N THR A 259 -18.99 -32.29 -8.74
CA THR A 259 -20.30 -32.92 -8.58
C THR A 259 -21.45 -32.16 -9.26
N ALA A 260 -21.31 -30.86 -9.47
CA ALA A 260 -22.29 -30.02 -10.15
C ALA A 260 -22.23 -30.12 -11.70
N ALA A 261 -21.13 -30.65 -12.24
CA ALA A 261 -20.95 -30.84 -13.70
C ALA A 261 -21.48 -32.17 -14.23
N VAL A 262 -22.07 -33.03 -13.39
CA VAL A 262 -22.57 -34.40 -13.73
C VAL A 262 -24.09 -34.53 -13.55
N ARG A 263 -24.85 -33.44 -13.53
CA ARG A 263 -26.32 -33.50 -13.58
C ARG A 263 -26.89 -32.57 -14.63
#